data_2c6bd0e2537ce3f0bc6135a01ba63fb7
#
_entry.id   2c6bd0e2537ce3f0bc6135a01ba63fb7
#
_cell.length_a   1.000
_cell.length_b   1.000
_cell.length_c   1.000
_cell.angle_alpha   90.00
_cell.angle_beta   90.00
_cell.angle_gamma   90.00
#
_symmetry.space_group_name_H-M   'P 1'
#
loop_
_entity.id
_entity.type
_entity.pdbx_description
1 polymer ?
#
loop_
_entity_poly.entity_id
_entity_poly.type
_entity_poly.pdbx_seq_one_letter_code
_entity_poly.pdbx_strand_id
1 'polypeptide(L)'
;MAGVERRGDGVLVIDAESPPGPVGCPECGVVAESAGRKVLVLTDAPMGGTPVRVRWRKRRWRCRQDGCGVRSFTEQNPAVAAANKALTARAVAWAVAQMRRENASVRGVARQLRVAWRTVWTHVEAELQRREQDPGRFDGVEVLGVDEHLWHHVSTKPVADGGRGPKELTGMVDLTRDATGRVRARLLDLVPGRSSKAYADWIKERDEQFRAGVKIAALDPFAGYKKALDDELDDATAVLDAFHVVKLGTAAVDDVRRRVQQDTLGHRGRRGDPLYGIRNILRAGRERLTDRQRSRLAAAFATREEHVEVEVAWHAAQQLRDAHRHPNLVEEHKIAEKVLESFPSCPIP
;
A
#
# COMPACT_ATOMS: atom_id res chain seq x y z
N MET A 1 -2.85 -38.20 -3.14
CA MET A 1 -1.79 -38.03 -4.16
C MET A 1 -1.55 -39.40 -4.75
N ALA A 2 -1.61 -39.52 -6.08
CA ALA A 2 -1.47 -40.82 -6.76
C ALA A 2 -0.10 -41.01 -7.45
N GLY A 3 0.64 -39.95 -7.69
CA GLY A 3 1.97 -40.00 -8.29
C GLY A 3 2.59 -38.60 -8.44
N VAL A 4 3.91 -38.55 -8.63
CA VAL A 4 4.69 -37.37 -8.95
C VAL A 4 5.67 -37.68 -10.05
N GLU A 5 5.71 -36.86 -11.10
CA GLU A 5 6.56 -37.01 -12.26
C GLU A 5 7.26 -35.69 -12.58
N ARG A 6 8.57 -35.73 -12.86
CA ARG A 6 9.29 -34.57 -13.40
C ARG A 6 9.42 -34.74 -14.92
N ARG A 7 8.87 -33.80 -15.67
CA ARG A 7 8.97 -33.81 -17.14
C ARG A 7 10.32 -33.28 -17.63
N GLY A 8 10.66 -33.60 -18.86
CA GLY A 8 11.90 -33.14 -19.50
C GLY A 8 11.97 -31.60 -19.68
N ASP A 9 10.81 -30.90 -19.70
CA ASP A 9 10.72 -29.46 -19.76
C ASP A 9 10.90 -28.78 -18.36
N GLY A 10 11.23 -29.57 -17.35
CA GLY A 10 11.44 -29.11 -15.97
C GLY A 10 10.17 -28.83 -15.17
N VAL A 11 8.98 -29.24 -15.67
CA VAL A 11 7.71 -29.09 -14.94
C VAL A 11 7.50 -30.32 -14.05
N LEU A 12 7.09 -30.06 -12.79
CA LEU A 12 6.64 -31.10 -11.88
C LEU A 12 5.15 -31.37 -12.09
N VAL A 13 4.76 -32.61 -12.35
CA VAL A 13 3.36 -33.01 -12.51
C VAL A 13 2.97 -33.89 -11.34
N ILE A 14 1.88 -33.50 -10.64
CA ILE A 14 1.32 -34.22 -9.50
C ILE A 14 -0.01 -34.81 -9.89
N ASP A 15 -0.15 -36.11 -9.78
CA ASP A 15 -1.41 -36.82 -9.96
C ASP A 15 -2.21 -36.80 -8.66
N ALA A 16 -3.42 -36.28 -8.72
CA ALA A 16 -4.33 -36.19 -7.60
C ALA A 16 -5.68 -36.81 -7.94
N GLU A 17 -6.25 -37.44 -6.96
CA GLU A 17 -7.58 -38.07 -7.05
C GLU A 17 -8.30 -37.83 -5.72
N SER A 18 -9.60 -37.59 -5.77
CA SER A 18 -10.42 -37.47 -4.58
C SER A 18 -10.62 -38.84 -3.92
N PRO A 19 -10.66 -38.91 -2.57
CA PRO A 19 -10.90 -40.16 -1.87
C PRO A 19 -12.26 -40.75 -2.25
N PRO A 20 -12.41 -42.08 -2.20
CA PRO A 20 -13.68 -42.73 -2.46
C PRO A 20 -14.74 -42.34 -1.41
N GLY A 21 -16.00 -42.32 -1.80
CA GLY A 21 -17.11 -42.03 -0.92
C GLY A 21 -18.39 -41.74 -1.70
N PRO A 22 -19.57 -41.93 -1.11
CA PRO A 22 -20.82 -41.53 -1.71
C PRO A 22 -20.93 -40.02 -1.87
N VAL A 23 -21.60 -39.55 -2.92
CA VAL A 23 -21.83 -38.15 -3.20
C VAL A 23 -23.31 -37.96 -3.52
N GLY A 24 -23.96 -37.04 -2.84
CA GLY A 24 -25.34 -36.63 -3.12
C GLY A 24 -25.46 -35.77 -4.37
N CYS A 25 -26.55 -35.88 -5.08
CA CYS A 25 -26.90 -34.96 -6.17
C CYS A 25 -27.03 -33.54 -5.61
N PRO A 26 -26.46 -32.52 -6.25
CA PRO A 26 -26.47 -31.14 -5.75
C PRO A 26 -27.87 -30.51 -5.74
N GLU A 27 -28.83 -31.09 -6.47
CA GLU A 27 -30.21 -30.58 -6.51
C GLU A 27 -31.14 -31.36 -5.56
N CYS A 28 -31.21 -32.71 -5.71
CA CYS A 28 -32.18 -33.53 -4.97
C CYS A 28 -31.58 -34.28 -3.77
N GLY A 29 -30.29 -34.23 -3.53
CA GLY A 29 -29.60 -34.90 -2.43
C GLY A 29 -29.47 -36.44 -2.54
N VAL A 30 -30.16 -37.10 -3.46
CA VAL A 30 -30.08 -38.55 -3.65
C VAL A 30 -28.64 -38.98 -4.00
N VAL A 31 -28.19 -40.09 -3.43
CA VAL A 31 -26.85 -40.64 -3.70
C VAL A 31 -26.70 -40.94 -5.20
N ALA A 32 -25.70 -40.33 -5.81
CA ALA A 32 -25.44 -40.42 -7.23
C ALA A 32 -24.56 -41.64 -7.58
N GLU A 33 -24.74 -42.17 -8.75
CA GLU A 33 -23.93 -43.27 -9.28
C GLU A 33 -22.69 -42.75 -10.01
N SER A 34 -21.61 -43.54 -9.97
CA SER A 34 -20.39 -43.22 -10.69
C SER A 34 -20.61 -43.27 -12.23
N ALA A 35 -20.26 -42.20 -12.91
CA ALA A 35 -20.33 -42.04 -14.37
C ALA A 35 -18.93 -41.84 -15.01
N GLY A 36 -17.91 -42.37 -14.35
CA GLY A 36 -16.52 -42.30 -14.84
C GLY A 36 -15.71 -41.15 -14.26
N ARG A 37 -14.66 -40.76 -14.95
CA ARG A 37 -13.71 -39.73 -14.51
C ARG A 37 -13.40 -38.75 -15.63
N LYS A 38 -13.03 -37.52 -15.22
CA LYS A 38 -12.50 -36.46 -16.09
C LYS A 38 -11.17 -35.98 -15.55
N VAL A 39 -10.16 -35.90 -16.38
CA VAL A 39 -8.89 -35.30 -16.00
C VAL A 39 -8.95 -33.79 -16.22
N LEU A 40 -8.60 -33.01 -15.19
CA LEU A 40 -8.42 -31.58 -15.24
C LEU A 40 -6.97 -31.27 -14.90
N VAL A 41 -6.30 -30.50 -15.75
CA VAL A 41 -4.92 -30.02 -15.47
C VAL A 41 -4.99 -28.59 -14.93
N LEU A 42 -4.47 -28.42 -13.74
CA LEU A 42 -4.41 -27.14 -13.04
C LEU A 42 -2.96 -26.69 -12.87
N THR A 43 -2.72 -25.40 -12.89
CA THR A 43 -1.44 -24.81 -12.49
C THR A 43 -1.44 -24.61 -10.98
N ASP A 44 -0.37 -25.04 -10.34
CA ASP A 44 -0.19 -24.90 -8.89
C ASP A 44 0.98 -23.96 -8.55
N ALA A 45 1.11 -23.60 -7.26
CA ALA A 45 2.24 -22.83 -6.77
C ALA A 45 3.55 -23.55 -7.07
N PRO A 46 4.62 -22.83 -7.47
CA PRO A 46 5.91 -23.43 -7.72
C PRO A 46 6.47 -24.11 -6.47
N MET A 47 7.18 -25.20 -6.65
CA MET A 47 7.86 -25.92 -5.58
C MET A 47 9.38 -25.84 -5.81
N GLY A 48 10.11 -25.20 -4.89
CA GLY A 48 11.55 -25.00 -5.03
C GLY A 48 11.94 -24.30 -6.35
N GLY A 49 11.17 -23.32 -6.79
CA GLY A 49 11.38 -22.63 -8.06
C GLY A 49 10.92 -23.40 -9.31
N THR A 50 10.46 -24.65 -9.15
CA THR A 50 9.98 -25.50 -10.24
C THR A 50 8.49 -25.29 -10.47
N PRO A 51 8.02 -24.98 -11.70
CA PRO A 51 6.60 -24.88 -12.02
C PRO A 51 5.89 -26.22 -11.81
N VAL A 52 4.67 -26.18 -11.27
CA VAL A 52 3.88 -27.36 -10.90
C VAL A 52 2.59 -27.42 -11.70
N ARG A 53 2.21 -28.62 -12.15
CA ARG A 53 0.90 -28.94 -12.69
C ARG A 53 0.25 -30.05 -11.87
N VAL A 54 -1.03 -29.89 -11.54
CA VAL A 54 -1.83 -30.93 -10.89
C VAL A 54 -2.76 -31.53 -11.92
N ARG A 55 -2.60 -32.81 -12.19
CA ARG A 55 -3.56 -33.62 -12.99
C ARG A 55 -4.59 -34.17 -12.02
N TRP A 56 -5.72 -33.52 -11.91
CA TRP A 56 -6.78 -33.93 -11.02
C TRP A 56 -7.78 -34.84 -11.76
N ARG A 57 -7.86 -36.10 -11.34
CA ARG A 57 -8.82 -37.07 -11.84
C ARG A 57 -10.14 -36.92 -11.11
N LYS A 58 -10.98 -35.98 -11.56
CA LYS A 58 -12.30 -35.67 -11.00
C LYS A 58 -13.29 -36.78 -11.31
N ARG A 59 -14.12 -37.11 -10.35
CA ARG A 59 -15.21 -38.09 -10.56
C ARG A 59 -16.38 -37.41 -11.25
N ARG A 60 -17.04 -38.15 -12.12
CA ARG A 60 -18.31 -37.79 -12.72
C ARG A 60 -19.41 -38.66 -12.11
N TRP A 61 -20.57 -38.07 -11.95
CA TRP A 61 -21.71 -38.67 -11.29
C TRP A 61 -22.95 -38.55 -12.15
N ARG A 62 -23.91 -39.50 -11.98
CA ARG A 62 -25.22 -39.51 -12.60
C ARG A 62 -26.28 -39.57 -11.51
N CYS A 63 -27.26 -38.66 -11.56
CA CYS A 63 -28.46 -38.74 -10.75
C CYS A 63 -29.47 -39.69 -11.39
N ARG A 64 -30.03 -40.58 -10.60
CA ARG A 64 -31.06 -41.56 -11.04
C ARG A 64 -32.45 -41.17 -10.58
N GLN A 65 -32.60 -40.07 -9.83
CA GLN A 65 -33.88 -39.62 -9.36
C GLN A 65 -34.75 -39.14 -10.53
N ASP A 66 -35.91 -39.73 -10.70
CA ASP A 66 -36.90 -39.30 -11.68
C ASP A 66 -37.41 -37.88 -11.32
N GLY A 67 -37.55 -37.03 -12.34
CA GLY A 67 -37.94 -35.62 -12.16
C GLY A 67 -36.85 -34.67 -11.71
N CYS A 68 -35.62 -35.13 -11.38
CA CYS A 68 -34.52 -34.26 -11.08
C CYS A 68 -33.95 -33.60 -12.35
N GLY A 69 -33.77 -32.26 -12.31
CA GLY A 69 -33.20 -31.51 -13.44
C GLY A 69 -31.74 -31.84 -13.72
N VAL A 70 -30.99 -32.26 -12.69
CA VAL A 70 -29.56 -32.65 -12.83
C VAL A 70 -29.42 -34.10 -13.25
N ARG A 71 -29.10 -34.32 -14.51
CA ARG A 71 -28.82 -35.68 -15.06
C ARG A 71 -27.42 -36.18 -14.72
N SER A 72 -26.42 -35.32 -14.82
CA SER A 72 -25.02 -35.64 -14.50
C SER A 72 -24.26 -34.43 -14.02
N PHE A 73 -23.31 -34.65 -13.15
CA PHE A 73 -22.42 -33.60 -12.64
C PHE A 73 -21.00 -34.13 -12.42
N THR A 74 -20.07 -33.19 -12.30
CA THR A 74 -18.66 -33.51 -11.99
C THR A 74 -18.36 -32.94 -10.61
N GLU A 75 -17.65 -33.67 -9.78
CA GLU A 75 -17.25 -33.23 -8.45
C GLU A 75 -16.55 -31.89 -8.50
N GLN A 76 -16.82 -31.09 -7.48
CA GLN A 76 -16.16 -29.80 -7.23
C GLN A 76 -15.53 -29.82 -5.83
N ASN A 77 -14.34 -29.25 -5.74
CA ASN A 77 -13.69 -29.04 -4.45
C ASN A 77 -13.04 -27.67 -4.44
N PRO A 78 -13.70 -26.66 -3.85
CA PRO A 78 -13.17 -25.28 -3.80
C PRO A 78 -11.81 -25.17 -3.09
N ALA A 79 -11.50 -26.08 -2.18
CA ALA A 79 -10.19 -26.13 -1.51
C ALA A 79 -9.05 -26.48 -2.50
N VAL A 80 -9.36 -27.20 -3.58
CA VAL A 80 -8.39 -27.49 -4.65
C VAL A 80 -8.40 -26.38 -5.69
N ALA A 81 -9.56 -26.09 -6.26
CA ALA A 81 -9.73 -25.02 -7.24
C ALA A 81 -11.21 -24.61 -7.36
N ALA A 82 -11.47 -23.34 -7.63
CA ALA A 82 -12.81 -22.88 -7.99
C ALA A 82 -13.26 -23.49 -9.32
N ALA A 83 -14.56 -23.57 -9.52
CA ALA A 83 -15.15 -24.16 -10.73
C ALA A 83 -14.66 -23.44 -12.00
N ASN A 84 -14.30 -24.21 -13.03
CA ASN A 84 -13.86 -23.70 -14.33
C ASN A 84 -12.62 -22.79 -14.30
N LYS A 85 -11.81 -22.88 -13.26
CA LYS A 85 -10.57 -22.09 -13.10
C LYS A 85 -9.33 -22.94 -13.46
N ALA A 86 -8.28 -22.26 -13.91
CA ALA A 86 -7.02 -22.88 -14.35
C ALA A 86 -5.96 -22.96 -13.24
N LEU A 87 -6.10 -22.19 -12.18
CA LEU A 87 -5.18 -22.16 -11.05
C LEU A 87 -5.80 -22.88 -9.85
N THR A 88 -4.96 -23.56 -9.06
CA THR A 88 -5.38 -24.06 -7.76
C THR A 88 -5.60 -22.91 -6.77
N ALA A 89 -6.40 -23.11 -5.73
CA ALA A 89 -6.58 -22.16 -4.64
C ALA A 89 -5.22 -21.78 -3.99
N ARG A 90 -4.33 -22.76 -3.87
CA ARG A 90 -2.96 -22.55 -3.36
C ARG A 90 -2.12 -21.66 -4.29
N ALA A 91 -2.23 -21.85 -5.61
CA ALA A 91 -1.53 -20.99 -6.59
C ALA A 91 -2.04 -19.53 -6.54
N VAL A 92 -3.34 -19.34 -6.37
CA VAL A 92 -3.92 -17.99 -6.21
C VAL A 92 -3.43 -17.34 -4.92
N ALA A 93 -3.49 -18.04 -3.80
CA ALA A 93 -2.98 -17.53 -2.53
C ALA A 93 -1.48 -17.18 -2.58
N TRP A 94 -0.68 -18.05 -3.21
CA TRP A 94 0.74 -17.81 -3.46
C TRP A 94 0.98 -16.58 -4.35
N ALA A 95 0.24 -16.45 -5.45
CA ALA A 95 0.35 -15.32 -6.37
C ALA A 95 0.05 -13.99 -5.66
N VAL A 96 -1.02 -13.94 -4.86
CA VAL A 96 -1.36 -12.76 -4.04
C VAL A 96 -0.25 -12.45 -3.03
N ALA A 97 0.33 -13.47 -2.38
CA ALA A 97 1.44 -13.29 -1.44
C ALA A 97 2.69 -12.71 -2.14
N GLN A 98 3.05 -13.21 -3.33
CA GLN A 98 4.17 -12.67 -4.13
C GLN A 98 3.94 -11.20 -4.49
N MET A 99 2.74 -10.83 -4.91
CA MET A 99 2.41 -9.44 -5.25
C MET A 99 2.45 -8.52 -4.02
N ARG A 100 1.93 -8.97 -2.88
CA ARG A 100 1.82 -8.16 -1.67
C ARG A 100 3.11 -8.03 -0.86
N ARG A 101 3.90 -9.09 -0.77
CA ARG A 101 5.09 -9.16 0.11
C ARG A 101 6.38 -8.90 -0.64
N GLU A 102 6.45 -9.36 -1.90
CA GLU A 102 7.66 -9.30 -2.72
C GLU A 102 7.55 -8.23 -3.83
N ASN A 103 6.46 -7.45 -3.87
CA ASN A 103 6.20 -6.46 -4.92
C ASN A 103 6.29 -7.05 -6.35
N ALA A 104 6.01 -8.34 -6.50
CA ALA A 104 6.08 -9.01 -7.79
C ALA A 104 4.99 -8.48 -8.74
N SER A 105 5.37 -8.16 -9.98
CA SER A 105 4.38 -7.80 -10.99
C SER A 105 3.57 -9.01 -11.44
N VAL A 106 2.33 -8.79 -11.92
CA VAL A 106 1.47 -9.86 -12.48
C VAL A 106 2.21 -10.65 -13.55
N ARG A 107 2.99 -9.98 -14.43
CA ARG A 107 3.82 -10.64 -15.45
C ARG A 107 4.97 -11.43 -14.83
N GLY A 108 5.55 -10.98 -13.74
CA GLY A 108 6.57 -11.70 -13.00
C GLY A 108 6.05 -13.01 -12.43
N VAL A 109 4.88 -12.97 -11.78
CA VAL A 109 4.16 -14.14 -11.26
C VAL A 109 3.77 -15.09 -12.41
N ALA A 110 3.26 -14.56 -13.53
CA ALA A 110 2.86 -15.35 -14.69
C ALA A 110 4.05 -16.15 -15.29
N ARG A 111 5.25 -15.55 -15.37
CA ARG A 111 6.47 -16.25 -15.81
C ARG A 111 6.82 -17.42 -14.89
N GLN A 112 6.75 -17.22 -13.57
CA GLN A 112 7.04 -18.29 -12.59
C GLN A 112 6.04 -19.43 -12.68
N LEU A 113 4.75 -19.13 -12.91
CA LEU A 113 3.69 -20.12 -13.11
C LEU A 113 3.67 -20.73 -14.51
N ARG A 114 4.42 -20.19 -15.47
CA ARG A 114 4.36 -20.54 -16.90
C ARG A 114 2.94 -20.52 -17.45
N VAL A 115 2.24 -19.40 -17.25
CA VAL A 115 0.89 -19.13 -17.79
C VAL A 115 0.82 -17.70 -18.35
N ALA A 116 -0.24 -17.40 -19.10
CA ALA A 116 -0.49 -16.03 -19.55
C ALA A 116 -0.77 -15.10 -18.35
N TRP A 117 -0.32 -13.84 -18.43
CA TRP A 117 -0.56 -12.86 -17.37
C TRP A 117 -2.06 -12.64 -17.08
N ARG A 118 -2.89 -12.70 -18.13
CA ARG A 118 -4.35 -12.60 -18.00
C ARG A 118 -4.93 -13.74 -17.14
N THR A 119 -4.40 -14.96 -17.28
CA THR A 119 -4.80 -16.08 -16.42
C THR A 119 -4.54 -15.78 -14.96
N VAL A 120 -3.34 -15.25 -14.63
CA VAL A 120 -3.02 -14.85 -13.25
C VAL A 120 -3.97 -13.76 -12.78
N TRP A 121 -4.13 -12.69 -13.58
CA TRP A 121 -4.93 -11.53 -13.19
C TRP A 121 -6.39 -11.91 -12.89
N THR A 122 -7.05 -12.65 -13.79
CA THR A 122 -8.45 -13.08 -13.60
C THR A 122 -8.68 -13.84 -12.28
N HIS A 123 -7.68 -14.61 -11.82
CA HIS A 123 -7.82 -15.35 -10.55
C HIS A 123 -7.46 -14.47 -9.34
N VAL A 124 -6.42 -13.67 -9.46
CA VAL A 124 -5.98 -12.76 -8.38
C VAL A 124 -7.00 -11.66 -8.15
N GLU A 125 -7.52 -11.04 -9.20
CA GLU A 125 -8.55 -10.01 -9.15
C GLU A 125 -9.79 -10.47 -8.38
N ALA A 126 -10.31 -11.65 -8.68
CA ALA A 126 -11.45 -12.22 -7.97
C ALA A 126 -11.16 -12.45 -6.47
N GLU A 127 -9.95 -12.87 -6.11
CA GLU A 127 -9.55 -13.04 -4.72
C GLU A 127 -9.35 -11.68 -4.03
N LEU A 128 -8.82 -10.67 -4.72
CA LEU A 128 -8.67 -9.32 -4.16
C LEU A 128 -10.03 -8.66 -3.94
N GLN A 129 -10.97 -8.79 -4.89
CA GLN A 129 -12.34 -8.31 -4.73
C GLN A 129 -13.05 -8.97 -3.53
N ARG A 130 -12.88 -10.28 -3.35
CA ARG A 130 -13.42 -10.98 -2.17
C ARG A 130 -12.85 -10.42 -0.87
N ARG A 131 -11.56 -10.08 -0.82
CA ARG A 131 -10.93 -9.46 0.36
C ARG A 131 -11.34 -8.02 0.57
N GLU A 132 -11.57 -7.29 -0.51
CA GLU A 132 -12.08 -5.92 -0.44
C GLU A 132 -13.49 -5.86 0.15
N GLN A 133 -14.33 -6.85 -0.19
CA GLN A 133 -15.69 -6.95 0.32
C GLN A 133 -15.78 -7.52 1.75
N ASP A 134 -14.66 -7.92 2.36
CA ASP A 134 -14.64 -8.39 3.75
C ASP A 134 -14.81 -7.21 4.71
N PRO A 135 -15.96 -7.10 5.42
CA PRO A 135 -16.19 -5.99 6.35
C PRO A 135 -15.16 -5.98 7.50
N GLY A 136 -14.67 -7.14 7.92
CA GLY A 136 -13.65 -7.27 8.97
C GLY A 136 -12.32 -6.59 8.65
N ARG A 137 -12.13 -6.10 7.41
CA ARG A 137 -10.93 -5.31 7.04
C ARG A 137 -10.83 -3.98 7.78
N PHE A 138 -11.92 -3.50 8.35
CA PHE A 138 -11.97 -2.26 9.12
C PHE A 138 -11.89 -2.46 10.63
N ASP A 139 -11.91 -3.71 11.10
CA ASP A 139 -11.91 -4.02 12.52
C ASP A 139 -10.58 -3.58 13.19
N GLY A 140 -10.74 -3.01 14.40
CA GLY A 140 -9.62 -2.67 15.27
C GLY A 140 -8.77 -1.48 14.80
N VAL A 141 -9.28 -0.65 13.90
CA VAL A 141 -8.59 0.58 13.48
C VAL A 141 -8.73 1.65 14.56
N GLU A 142 -7.63 1.99 15.21
CA GLU A 142 -7.54 3.07 16.21
C GLU A 142 -6.77 4.28 15.70
N VAL A 143 -5.86 4.09 14.75
CA VAL A 143 -5.05 5.15 14.15
C VAL A 143 -5.25 5.13 12.64
N LEU A 144 -5.94 6.15 12.14
CA LEU A 144 -6.29 6.32 10.73
C LEU A 144 -5.33 7.33 10.09
N GLY A 145 -4.62 6.93 9.03
CA GLY A 145 -3.86 7.84 8.19
C GLY A 145 -4.63 8.20 6.92
N VAL A 146 -4.55 9.46 6.49
CA VAL A 146 -5.06 9.91 5.20
C VAL A 146 -4.01 10.71 4.45
N ASP A 147 -3.83 10.40 3.17
CA ASP A 147 -2.88 11.08 2.28
C ASP A 147 -3.37 11.04 0.83
N GLU A 148 -2.80 11.90 -0.02
CA GLU A 148 -3.07 11.87 -1.44
C GLU A 148 -2.11 10.93 -2.19
N HIS A 149 -2.63 10.26 -3.21
CA HIS A 149 -1.85 9.46 -4.12
C HIS A 149 -2.05 9.92 -5.57
N LEU A 150 -0.95 10.22 -6.26
CA LEU A 150 -0.97 10.56 -7.69
C LEU A 150 -1.00 9.28 -8.51
N TRP A 151 -2.19 8.94 -9.05
CA TRP A 151 -2.40 7.67 -9.75
C TRP A 151 -1.90 7.68 -11.19
N HIS A 152 -2.00 8.82 -11.87
CA HIS A 152 -1.56 8.97 -13.26
C HIS A 152 -1.37 10.44 -13.65
N HIS A 153 -0.79 10.67 -14.82
CA HIS A 153 -0.71 12.03 -15.36
C HIS A 153 -2.09 12.59 -15.69
N VAL A 154 -2.23 13.92 -15.58
CA VAL A 154 -3.46 14.64 -15.93
C VAL A 154 -3.90 14.26 -17.35
N SER A 155 -5.18 13.91 -17.49
CA SER A 155 -5.85 13.76 -18.78
C SER A 155 -6.82 14.92 -18.96
N THR A 156 -6.71 15.62 -20.08
CA THR A 156 -7.66 16.66 -20.47
C THR A 156 -8.91 16.10 -21.17
N LYS A 157 -8.90 14.79 -21.47
CA LYS A 157 -10.03 14.11 -22.11
C LYS A 157 -11.05 13.67 -21.06
N PRO A 158 -12.36 13.83 -21.31
CA PRO A 158 -13.40 13.19 -20.51
C PRO A 158 -13.21 11.66 -20.43
N VAL A 159 -13.67 11.04 -19.36
CA VAL A 159 -13.60 9.57 -19.20
C VAL A 159 -14.35 8.85 -20.30
N ALA A 160 -15.51 9.40 -20.73
CA ALA A 160 -16.31 8.88 -21.84
C ALA A 160 -15.52 8.83 -23.18
N ASP A 161 -14.56 9.73 -23.35
CA ASP A 161 -13.70 9.82 -24.54
C ASP A 161 -12.33 9.13 -24.35
N GLY A 162 -12.22 8.21 -23.40
CA GLY A 162 -11.00 7.48 -23.08
C GLY A 162 -10.02 8.24 -22.18
N GLY A 163 -10.48 9.27 -21.47
CA GLY A 163 -9.74 9.94 -20.43
C GLY A 163 -9.56 9.06 -19.20
N ARG A 164 -8.63 9.42 -18.30
CA ARG A 164 -8.20 8.58 -17.16
C ARG A 164 -8.88 8.93 -15.83
N GLY A 165 -9.86 9.83 -15.80
CA GLY A 165 -10.49 10.26 -14.55
C GLY A 165 -9.59 11.14 -13.66
N PRO A 166 -9.89 11.25 -12.36
CA PRO A 166 -9.11 12.07 -11.43
C PRO A 166 -7.65 11.62 -11.35
N LYS A 167 -6.74 12.58 -11.31
CA LYS A 167 -5.30 12.35 -11.15
C LYS A 167 -4.96 11.90 -9.74
N GLU A 168 -5.61 12.53 -8.77
CA GLU A 168 -5.42 12.28 -7.35
C GLU A 168 -6.44 11.25 -6.84
N LEU A 169 -5.97 10.38 -5.96
CA LEU A 169 -6.78 9.51 -5.11
C LEU A 169 -6.52 9.88 -3.66
N THR A 170 -7.54 9.83 -2.82
CA THR A 170 -7.37 9.87 -1.36
C THR A 170 -7.21 8.45 -0.86
N GLY A 171 -6.10 8.18 -0.18
CA GLY A 171 -5.78 6.89 0.42
C GLY A 171 -6.01 6.89 1.92
N MET A 172 -6.73 5.90 2.42
CA MET A 172 -6.94 5.65 3.85
C MET A 172 -6.11 4.46 4.29
N VAL A 173 -5.35 4.62 5.36
CA VAL A 173 -4.38 3.64 5.85
C VAL A 173 -4.58 3.41 7.35
N ASP A 174 -4.62 2.15 7.75
CA ASP A 174 -4.54 1.76 9.15
C ASP A 174 -3.08 1.87 9.63
N LEU A 175 -2.84 2.71 10.61
CA LEU A 175 -1.56 2.93 11.26
C LEU A 175 -1.55 2.43 12.71
N THR A 176 -2.55 1.67 13.11
CA THR A 176 -2.69 1.11 14.45
C THR A 176 -1.47 0.25 14.81
N ARG A 177 -0.99 0.40 16.02
CA ARG A 177 0.14 -0.37 16.54
C ARG A 177 -0.31 -1.76 16.96
N ASP A 178 0.46 -2.77 16.62
CA ASP A 178 0.22 -4.13 17.11
C ASP A 178 0.60 -4.27 18.61
N ALA A 179 0.30 -5.42 19.20
CA ALA A 179 0.62 -5.71 20.61
C ALA A 179 2.10 -5.56 20.98
N THR A 180 3.00 -5.49 19.97
CA THR A 180 4.44 -5.24 20.17
C THR A 180 4.80 -3.75 20.03
N GLY A 181 3.81 -2.87 19.84
CA GLY A 181 3.99 -1.44 19.62
C GLY A 181 4.46 -1.05 18.21
N ARG A 182 4.49 -1.99 17.25
CA ARG A 182 4.93 -1.73 15.87
C ARG A 182 3.75 -1.34 14.98
N VAL A 183 3.95 -0.33 14.17
CA VAL A 183 3.02 0.01 13.10
C VAL A 183 3.21 -0.98 11.95
N ARG A 184 2.12 -1.62 11.53
CA ARG A 184 2.05 -2.40 10.29
C ARG A 184 1.06 -1.73 9.36
N ALA A 185 1.50 -0.68 8.68
CA ALA A 185 0.66 0.08 7.79
C ALA A 185 -0.12 -0.83 6.82
N ARG A 186 -1.45 -0.69 6.80
CA ARG A 186 -2.35 -1.46 5.97
C ARG A 186 -3.26 -0.52 5.20
N LEU A 187 -3.21 -0.56 3.87
CA LEU A 187 -4.15 0.19 3.04
C LEU A 187 -5.58 -0.31 3.30
N LEU A 188 -6.44 0.60 3.71
CA LEU A 188 -7.88 0.35 3.90
C LEU A 188 -8.63 0.61 2.60
N ASP A 189 -8.39 1.76 1.95
CA ASP A 189 -9.09 2.12 0.74
C ASP A 189 -8.35 3.18 -0.10
N LEU A 190 -8.78 3.32 -1.36
CA LEU A 190 -8.37 4.38 -2.28
C LEU A 190 -9.61 4.92 -2.98
N VAL A 191 -9.98 6.17 -2.71
CA VAL A 191 -11.14 6.81 -3.34
C VAL A 191 -10.72 7.89 -4.34
N PRO A 192 -11.47 8.08 -5.44
CA PRO A 192 -11.16 9.11 -6.42
C PRO A 192 -11.27 10.53 -5.87
N GLY A 193 -10.31 11.37 -6.23
CA GLY A 193 -10.28 12.80 -5.92
C GLY A 193 -9.48 13.12 -4.66
N ARG A 194 -9.21 14.43 -4.49
CA ARG A 194 -8.56 15.06 -3.35
C ARG A 194 -9.48 16.15 -2.81
N SER A 195 -10.40 15.79 -1.95
CA SER A 195 -11.34 16.77 -1.38
C SER A 195 -11.79 16.39 0.02
N SER A 196 -12.20 17.39 0.81
CA SER A 196 -12.88 17.18 2.07
C SER A 196 -14.07 16.24 1.92
N LYS A 197 -14.87 16.42 0.85
CA LYS A 197 -16.04 15.60 0.57
C LYS A 197 -15.68 14.13 0.35
N ALA A 198 -14.65 13.83 -0.44
CA ALA A 198 -14.27 12.44 -0.72
C ALA A 198 -13.89 11.69 0.56
N TYR A 199 -13.19 12.36 1.49
CA TYR A 199 -12.82 11.78 2.76
C TYR A 199 -14.00 11.70 3.72
N ALA A 200 -14.84 12.75 3.82
CA ALA A 200 -16.03 12.74 4.65
C ALA A 200 -17.05 11.67 4.21
N ASP A 201 -17.29 11.54 2.91
CA ASP A 201 -18.20 10.51 2.37
C ASP A 201 -17.68 9.10 2.72
N TRP A 202 -16.38 8.87 2.57
CA TRP A 202 -15.78 7.60 2.95
C TRP A 202 -15.95 7.29 4.45
N ILE A 203 -15.76 8.26 5.35
CA ILE A 203 -15.98 8.07 6.79
C ILE A 203 -17.45 7.76 7.09
N LYS A 204 -18.39 8.46 6.45
CA LYS A 204 -19.86 8.25 6.63
C LYS A 204 -20.31 6.85 6.25
N GLU A 205 -19.66 6.24 5.25
CA GLU A 205 -19.96 4.86 4.86
C GLU A 205 -19.50 3.82 5.88
N ARG A 206 -18.70 4.19 6.85
CA ARG A 206 -18.28 3.30 7.96
C ARG A 206 -19.34 3.28 9.04
N ASP A 207 -19.43 2.13 9.72
CA ASP A 207 -20.34 1.97 10.84
C ASP A 207 -19.91 2.81 12.06
N GLU A 208 -20.81 2.88 13.04
CA GLU A 208 -20.56 3.64 14.26
C GLU A 208 -19.40 3.04 15.08
N GLN A 209 -19.24 1.71 15.05
CA GLN A 209 -18.16 1.04 15.77
C GLN A 209 -16.79 1.44 15.22
N PHE A 210 -16.63 1.52 13.90
CA PHE A 210 -15.40 2.01 13.27
C PHE A 210 -15.13 3.46 13.67
N ARG A 211 -16.14 4.35 13.52
CA ARG A 211 -15.98 5.77 13.81
C ARG A 211 -15.60 6.04 15.27
N ALA A 212 -16.29 5.39 16.23
CA ALA A 212 -15.96 5.47 17.64
C ALA A 212 -14.63 4.81 18.01
N GLY A 213 -14.16 3.87 17.19
CA GLY A 213 -12.88 3.18 17.37
C GLY A 213 -11.67 4.04 17.02
N VAL A 214 -11.79 4.97 16.07
CA VAL A 214 -10.69 5.83 15.63
C VAL A 214 -10.40 6.90 16.68
N LYS A 215 -9.20 6.86 17.28
CA LYS A 215 -8.73 7.77 18.33
C LYS A 215 -7.76 8.82 17.82
N ILE A 216 -7.00 8.50 16.79
CA ILE A 216 -5.99 9.36 16.19
C ILE A 216 -6.18 9.35 14.68
N ALA A 217 -6.16 10.54 14.06
CA ALA A 217 -6.11 10.68 12.61
C ALA A 217 -4.84 11.43 12.20
N ALA A 218 -3.96 10.74 11.48
CA ALA A 218 -2.75 11.31 10.90
C ALA A 218 -3.06 11.90 9.52
N LEU A 219 -2.83 13.19 9.35
CA LEU A 219 -3.24 13.99 8.19
C LEU A 219 -2.05 14.64 7.50
N ASP A 220 -2.10 14.73 6.17
CA ASP A 220 -1.38 15.77 5.41
C ASP A 220 -1.91 17.16 5.83
N PRO A 221 -1.09 18.23 5.82
CA PRO A 221 -1.52 19.61 6.10
C PRO A 221 -2.47 20.20 5.04
N PHE A 222 -3.44 19.41 4.60
CA PHE A 222 -4.53 19.83 3.73
C PHE A 222 -5.78 20.14 4.56
N ALA A 223 -6.19 21.41 4.58
CA ALA A 223 -7.32 21.89 5.39
C ALA A 223 -8.63 21.10 5.15
N GLY A 224 -8.79 20.54 3.95
CA GLY A 224 -9.97 19.72 3.61
C GLY A 224 -10.06 18.41 4.39
N TYR A 225 -8.93 17.76 4.69
CA TYR A 225 -8.93 16.55 5.49
C TYR A 225 -9.21 16.85 6.96
N LYS A 226 -8.62 17.95 7.49
CA LYS A 226 -8.93 18.38 8.86
C LYS A 226 -10.41 18.69 9.05
N LYS A 227 -11.01 19.42 8.07
CA LYS A 227 -12.45 19.71 8.11
C LYS A 227 -13.30 18.43 8.10
N ALA A 228 -13.00 17.46 7.23
CA ALA A 228 -13.73 16.20 7.18
C ALA A 228 -13.61 15.39 8.50
N LEU A 229 -12.44 15.45 9.13
CA LEU A 229 -12.21 14.83 10.43
C LEU A 229 -13.07 15.48 11.52
N ASP A 230 -13.05 16.82 11.60
CA ASP A 230 -13.81 17.58 12.62
C ASP A 230 -15.33 17.37 12.46
N ASP A 231 -15.80 17.18 11.23
CA ASP A 231 -17.21 16.97 10.92
C ASP A 231 -17.70 15.53 11.22
N GLU A 232 -16.81 14.51 11.11
CA GLU A 232 -17.22 13.09 11.08
C GLU A 232 -16.58 12.22 12.17
N LEU A 233 -15.47 12.66 12.77
CA LEU A 233 -14.70 11.94 13.81
C LEU A 233 -14.28 12.95 14.90
N ASP A 234 -15.23 13.62 15.50
CA ASP A 234 -15.04 14.70 16.47
C ASP A 234 -14.26 14.27 17.73
N ASP A 235 -14.35 13.00 18.12
CA ASP A 235 -13.58 12.43 19.25
C ASP A 235 -12.13 12.07 18.88
N ALA A 236 -11.76 12.08 17.59
CA ALA A 236 -10.42 11.71 17.18
C ALA A 236 -9.43 12.87 17.25
N THR A 237 -8.25 12.62 17.82
CA THR A 237 -7.17 13.60 17.83
C THR A 237 -6.51 13.71 16.45
N ALA A 238 -6.57 14.91 15.86
CA ALA A 238 -5.85 15.19 14.61
C ALA A 238 -4.35 15.34 14.86
N VAL A 239 -3.53 14.63 14.10
CA VAL A 239 -2.06 14.72 14.16
C VAL A 239 -1.53 14.99 12.76
N LEU A 240 -0.64 15.95 12.62
CA LEU A 240 0.05 16.15 11.34
C LEU A 240 1.07 15.05 11.11
N ASP A 241 1.10 14.51 9.88
CA ASP A 241 2.11 13.54 9.50
C ASP A 241 3.52 14.14 9.61
N ALA A 242 4.38 13.45 10.37
CA ALA A 242 5.77 13.85 10.62
C ALA A 242 6.57 14.12 9.34
N PHE A 243 6.33 13.34 8.27
CA PHE A 243 6.99 13.56 6.99
C PHE A 243 6.65 14.93 6.42
N HIS A 244 5.39 15.35 6.49
CA HIS A 244 4.94 16.64 5.98
C HIS A 244 5.48 17.81 6.83
N VAL A 245 5.55 17.67 8.16
CA VAL A 245 6.17 18.68 9.02
C VAL A 245 7.66 18.86 8.66
N VAL A 246 8.41 17.78 8.53
CA VAL A 246 9.84 17.82 8.13
C VAL A 246 10.01 18.40 6.71
N LYS A 247 9.11 18.09 5.80
CA LYS A 247 9.09 18.62 4.43
C LYS A 247 8.87 20.15 4.43
N LEU A 248 7.95 20.66 5.26
CA LEU A 248 7.73 22.10 5.44
C LEU A 248 8.98 22.78 5.99
N GLY A 249 9.62 22.22 7.03
CA GLY A 249 10.88 22.75 7.56
C GLY A 249 11.98 22.80 6.50
N THR A 250 12.11 21.75 5.68
CA THR A 250 13.08 21.72 4.57
C THR A 250 12.76 22.74 3.47
N ALA A 251 11.47 22.97 3.18
CA ALA A 251 11.05 23.99 2.22
C ALA A 251 11.38 25.41 2.72
N ALA A 252 11.12 25.69 4.01
CA ALA A 252 11.47 26.95 4.65
C ALA A 252 12.97 27.26 4.53
N VAL A 253 13.86 26.27 4.74
CA VAL A 253 15.30 26.43 4.52
C VAL A 253 15.62 26.86 3.09
N ASP A 254 14.95 26.27 2.09
CA ASP A 254 15.18 26.61 0.67
C ASP A 254 14.63 28.02 0.36
N ASP A 255 13.56 28.45 0.99
CA ASP A 255 13.01 29.80 0.82
C ASP A 255 13.91 30.86 1.47
N VAL A 256 14.42 30.63 2.68
CA VAL A 256 15.42 31.50 3.32
C VAL A 256 16.68 31.57 2.43
N ARG A 257 17.19 30.43 1.95
CA ARG A 257 18.34 30.39 1.03
C ARG A 257 18.12 31.26 -0.21
N ARG A 258 16.94 31.14 -0.84
CA ARG A 258 16.60 31.91 -2.06
C ARG A 258 16.47 33.40 -1.75
N ARG A 259 15.87 33.76 -0.62
CA ARG A 259 15.75 35.14 -0.16
C ARG A 259 17.14 35.74 0.06
N VAL A 260 17.99 35.14 0.89
CA VAL A 260 19.37 35.60 1.15
C VAL A 260 20.17 35.77 -0.15
N GLN A 261 20.05 34.86 -1.10
CA GLN A 261 20.71 35.01 -2.39
C GLN A 261 20.10 36.14 -3.23
N GLN A 262 18.78 36.33 -3.19
CA GLN A 262 18.15 37.46 -3.88
C GLN A 262 18.62 38.81 -3.30
N ASP A 263 18.69 38.91 -1.98
CA ASP A 263 19.06 40.14 -1.28
C ASP A 263 20.55 40.46 -1.45
N THR A 264 21.41 39.45 -1.44
CA THR A 264 22.88 39.65 -1.50
C THR A 264 23.46 39.64 -2.93
N LEU A 265 22.80 38.94 -3.88
CA LEU A 265 23.31 38.71 -5.23
C LEU A 265 22.40 39.19 -6.37
N GLY A 266 21.18 39.66 -6.03
CA GLY A 266 20.16 40.07 -7.00
C GLY A 266 19.50 38.91 -7.78
N HIS A 267 19.68 37.66 -7.35
CA HIS A 267 19.06 36.48 -7.96
C HIS A 267 18.92 35.31 -6.97
N ARG A 268 18.00 34.37 -7.24
CA ARG A 268 17.67 33.24 -6.34
C ARG A 268 18.69 32.09 -6.35
N GLY A 269 19.85 32.28 -6.96
CA GLY A 269 20.96 31.33 -7.00
C GLY A 269 21.30 30.83 -8.40
N ARG A 270 22.60 30.77 -8.70
CA ARG A 270 23.20 30.30 -9.96
C ARG A 270 24.34 29.34 -9.70
N ARG A 271 24.75 28.62 -10.73
CA ARG A 271 25.92 27.76 -10.67
C ARG A 271 27.15 28.63 -10.30
N GLY A 272 27.89 28.22 -9.28
CA GLY A 272 29.05 28.94 -8.74
C GLY A 272 28.79 29.62 -7.40
N ASP A 273 27.51 29.94 -7.05
CA ASP A 273 27.20 30.54 -5.77
C ASP A 273 27.35 29.50 -4.63
N PRO A 274 27.97 29.87 -3.50
CA PRO A 274 28.21 28.98 -2.38
C PRO A 274 26.91 28.30 -1.88
N LEU A 275 25.86 29.08 -1.58
CA LEU A 275 24.58 28.57 -1.10
C LEU A 275 23.84 27.73 -2.14
N TYR A 276 23.89 28.09 -3.43
CA TYR A 276 23.30 27.28 -4.49
C TYR A 276 24.01 25.93 -4.63
N GLY A 277 25.33 25.91 -4.45
CA GLY A 277 26.15 24.70 -4.49
C GLY A 277 25.80 23.65 -3.44
N ILE A 278 25.23 24.08 -2.30
CA ILE A 278 24.84 23.19 -1.19
C ILE A 278 23.33 22.88 -1.12
N ARG A 279 22.50 23.39 -2.02
CA ARG A 279 21.01 23.25 -1.97
C ARG A 279 20.48 21.83 -1.79
N ASN A 280 21.18 20.83 -2.36
CA ASN A 280 20.79 19.42 -2.20
C ASN A 280 21.30 18.84 -0.86
N ILE A 281 22.38 19.38 -0.31
CA ILE A 281 22.92 18.97 0.98
C ILE A 281 22.00 19.49 2.10
N LEU A 282 21.47 20.72 1.99
CA LEU A 282 20.51 21.29 2.96
C LEU A 282 19.24 20.45 3.15
N ARG A 283 18.85 19.66 2.15
CA ARG A 283 17.67 18.76 2.22
C ARG A 283 17.95 17.44 2.92
N ALA A 284 19.22 17.08 3.08
CA ALA A 284 19.59 15.84 3.74
C ALA A 284 19.56 15.97 5.27
N GLY A 285 19.24 14.89 5.95
CA GLY A 285 19.41 14.85 7.41
C GLY A 285 20.89 14.86 7.79
N ARG A 286 21.20 15.62 8.83
CA ARG A 286 22.61 15.82 9.29
C ARG A 286 23.32 14.49 9.59
N GLU A 287 22.57 13.48 10.03
CA GLU A 287 23.07 12.15 10.35
C GLU A 287 23.53 11.35 9.13
N ARG A 288 23.11 11.75 7.93
CA ARG A 288 23.45 11.09 6.66
C ARG A 288 24.55 11.82 5.89
N LEU A 289 25.01 12.96 6.41
CA LEU A 289 26.02 13.75 5.72
C LEU A 289 27.41 13.09 5.86
N THR A 290 28.12 13.00 4.75
CA THR A 290 29.55 12.65 4.74
C THR A 290 30.39 13.83 5.27
N ASP A 291 31.61 13.57 5.72
CA ASP A 291 32.52 14.64 6.19
C ASP A 291 32.78 15.68 5.12
N ARG A 292 32.90 15.27 3.87
CA ARG A 292 33.02 16.20 2.73
C ARG A 292 31.80 17.11 2.59
N GLN A 293 30.59 16.59 2.81
CA GLN A 293 29.36 17.39 2.75
C GLN A 293 29.27 18.35 3.95
N ARG A 294 29.66 17.93 5.16
CA ARG A 294 29.75 18.79 6.35
C ARG A 294 30.72 19.94 6.13
N SER A 295 31.93 19.65 5.62
CA SER A 295 32.92 20.69 5.30
C SER A 295 32.40 21.67 4.26
N ARG A 296 31.67 21.22 3.24
CA ARG A 296 31.06 22.09 2.24
C ARG A 296 29.96 22.98 2.80
N LEU A 297 29.13 22.48 3.74
CA LEU A 297 28.13 23.28 4.45
C LEU A 297 28.82 24.39 5.25
N ALA A 298 29.78 24.02 6.12
CA ALA A 298 30.51 24.99 6.94
C ALA A 298 31.21 26.05 6.10
N ALA A 299 31.87 25.68 5.02
CA ALA A 299 32.50 26.62 4.11
C ALA A 299 31.51 27.58 3.43
N ALA A 300 30.34 27.07 3.03
CA ALA A 300 29.31 27.90 2.40
C ALA A 300 28.66 28.87 3.39
N PHE A 301 28.41 28.46 4.64
CA PHE A 301 27.89 29.32 5.70
C PHE A 301 28.90 30.41 6.08
N ALA A 302 30.17 30.09 6.19
CA ALA A 302 31.24 31.03 6.54
C ALA A 302 31.63 32.02 5.39
N THR A 303 31.05 31.90 4.20
CA THR A 303 31.45 32.73 3.04
C THR A 303 30.99 34.20 3.20
N ARG A 304 29.85 34.43 3.83
CA ARG A 304 29.26 35.77 4.07
C ARG A 304 28.51 35.79 5.38
N GLU A 305 28.40 36.94 6.00
CA GLU A 305 27.68 37.12 7.26
C GLU A 305 26.19 36.82 7.12
N GLU A 306 25.56 37.24 6.03
CA GLU A 306 24.13 36.99 5.76
C GLU A 306 23.77 35.51 5.59
N HIS A 307 24.76 34.65 5.34
CA HIS A 307 24.55 33.21 5.22
C HIS A 307 24.19 32.54 6.57
N VAL A 308 24.40 33.24 7.69
CA VAL A 308 24.00 32.79 9.03
C VAL A 308 22.48 32.52 9.10
N GLU A 309 21.66 33.29 8.37
CA GLU A 309 20.21 33.05 8.33
C GLU A 309 19.87 31.66 7.78
N VAL A 310 20.59 31.23 6.71
CA VAL A 310 20.39 29.89 6.13
C VAL A 310 20.89 28.79 7.07
N GLU A 311 21.96 29.04 7.80
CA GLU A 311 22.51 28.12 8.79
C GLU A 311 21.53 27.94 9.96
N VAL A 312 20.97 29.02 10.52
CA VAL A 312 19.97 28.99 11.60
C VAL A 312 18.72 28.25 11.14
N ALA A 313 18.17 28.58 9.95
CA ALA A 313 17.01 27.89 9.40
C ALA A 313 17.28 26.39 9.21
N TRP A 314 18.48 26.03 8.74
CA TRP A 314 18.86 24.64 8.57
C TRP A 314 18.94 23.89 9.90
N HIS A 315 19.52 24.52 10.94
CA HIS A 315 19.59 23.93 12.28
C HIS A 315 18.19 23.72 12.87
N ALA A 316 17.28 24.67 12.74
CA ALA A 316 15.89 24.54 13.19
C ALA A 316 15.17 23.37 12.47
N ALA A 317 15.33 23.26 11.14
CA ALA A 317 14.76 22.15 10.37
C ALA A 317 15.36 20.80 10.77
N GLN A 318 16.67 20.73 11.12
CA GLN A 318 17.27 19.50 11.63
C GLN A 318 16.76 19.12 13.01
N GLN A 319 16.50 20.09 13.89
CA GLN A 319 15.92 19.82 15.22
C GLN A 319 14.49 19.31 15.12
N LEU A 320 13.64 19.87 14.25
CA LEU A 320 12.31 19.32 13.96
C LEU A 320 12.40 17.86 13.49
N ARG A 321 13.34 17.57 12.61
CA ARG A 321 13.57 16.22 12.13
C ARG A 321 14.03 15.26 13.23
N ASP A 322 14.90 15.72 14.13
CA ASP A 322 15.38 14.91 15.25
C ASP A 322 14.28 14.61 16.26
N ALA A 323 13.37 15.57 16.53
CA ALA A 323 12.20 15.34 17.35
C ALA A 323 11.41 14.13 16.85
N HIS A 324 10.99 14.15 15.58
CA HIS A 324 10.19 13.05 14.98
C HIS A 324 10.93 11.71 14.81
N ARG A 325 12.22 11.65 15.05
CA ARG A 325 13.02 10.42 14.96
C ARG A 325 13.45 9.87 16.30
N HIS A 326 13.16 10.58 17.37
CA HIS A 326 13.60 10.15 18.69
C HIS A 326 12.82 8.93 19.15
N PRO A 327 13.48 7.84 19.61
CA PRO A 327 12.78 6.60 19.99
C PRO A 327 11.95 6.73 21.27
N ASN A 328 12.23 7.75 22.10
CA ASN A 328 11.51 8.04 23.33
C ASN A 328 10.57 9.24 23.10
N LEU A 329 9.26 9.02 23.22
CA LEU A 329 8.22 10.02 23.00
C LEU A 329 8.32 11.22 23.96
N VAL A 330 8.80 11.04 25.19
CA VAL A 330 8.96 12.15 26.16
C VAL A 330 10.08 13.08 25.71
N GLU A 331 11.19 12.54 25.24
CA GLU A 331 12.30 13.34 24.72
C GLU A 331 11.96 13.96 23.36
N GLU A 332 11.21 13.25 22.50
CA GLU A 332 10.64 13.80 21.27
C GLU A 332 9.84 15.07 21.56
N HIS A 333 8.91 14.99 22.52
CA HIS A 333 8.06 16.13 22.91
C HIS A 333 8.89 17.31 23.42
N LYS A 334 9.86 17.08 24.31
CA LYS A 334 10.75 18.14 24.82
C LYS A 334 11.57 18.82 23.72
N ILE A 335 12.05 18.05 22.73
CA ILE A 335 12.79 18.61 21.60
C ILE A 335 11.85 19.46 20.74
N ALA A 336 10.64 18.99 20.46
CA ALA A 336 9.64 19.72 19.68
C ALA A 336 9.24 21.03 20.38
N GLU A 337 8.97 21.01 21.69
CA GLU A 337 8.66 22.21 22.50
C GLU A 337 9.77 23.26 22.41
N LYS A 338 11.04 22.85 22.63
CA LYS A 338 12.18 23.77 22.52
C LYS A 338 12.30 24.42 21.16
N VAL A 339 12.01 23.68 20.09
CA VAL A 339 12.02 24.23 18.73
C VAL A 339 10.91 25.25 18.55
N LEU A 340 9.69 24.95 19.00
CA LEU A 340 8.55 25.86 18.94
C LEU A 340 8.79 27.14 19.76
N GLU A 341 9.35 27.00 20.96
CA GLU A 341 9.73 28.15 21.83
C GLU A 341 10.82 29.03 21.21
N SER A 342 11.67 28.48 20.34
CA SER A 342 12.72 29.24 19.68
C SER A 342 12.22 30.11 18.52
N PHE A 343 11.06 29.80 17.92
CA PHE A 343 10.55 30.53 16.75
C PHE A 343 10.22 32.02 17.02
N PRO A 344 9.56 32.41 18.14
CA PRO A 344 9.28 33.82 18.42
C PRO A 344 10.53 34.70 18.58
N SER A 345 11.64 34.09 19.00
CA SER A 345 12.93 34.78 19.15
C SER A 345 13.85 34.67 17.94
N CYS A 346 13.39 33.95 16.90
CA CYS A 346 14.19 33.77 15.70
C CYS A 346 14.32 35.09 14.92
N PRO A 347 15.55 35.58 14.64
CA PRO A 347 15.76 36.84 13.94
C PRO A 347 15.49 36.75 12.42
N ILE A 348 15.11 35.59 11.94
CA ILE A 348 14.80 35.37 10.52
C ILE A 348 13.35 35.76 10.27
N PRO A 349 13.07 36.73 9.37
CA PRO A 349 11.72 37.16 9.05
C PRO A 349 10.93 36.11 8.27
#